data_3e80a7d30c74b4e7105ced40e02dd5e8
#
_entry.id   3e80a7d30c74b4e7105ced40e02dd5e8
#
_cell.length_a   1.000
_cell.length_b   1.000
_cell.length_c   1.000
_cell.angle_alpha   90.00
_cell.angle_beta   90.00
_cell.angle_gamma   90.00
#
_symmetry.space_group_name_H-M   'P 1'
#
loop_
_entity.id
_entity.type
_entity.pdbx_description
1 polymer ?
#
loop_
_entity_poly.entity_id
_entity_poly.type
_entity_poly.pdbx_seq_one_letter_code
_entity_poly.pdbx_strand_id
1 'polypeptide(L)'
;MDTTENADEYADESPDSTAAAAGAPGDAGSSESAGQAEAAAARPPAVRAHAAGPRTAAFFDLDKTIIAKSSALAFSRPFYQGGLINRRAVLRSAYAQFVFLVGGADHDQMEKMREYLSALTRGWNVQQVREIVAETLHNLIDPIIYDEAASLIEQHHAAGRDVVIVSSSGSEVVEPIGALLGADHVIATRLKIEDGCYTGEIEYYAYAENKAAAIRELAETEGYELADCYAYSDSSTDLPLLEAVGHPSAVNPDRALRKEAAARDWPVLVFDRPVELRRRLPEFSAPSGSVLTAVAVGTAVLTAGVIWYLARRRRPTA
;
A
#
# COMPACT_ATOMS: atom_id res chain seq x y z
N MET A 1 50.42 40.74 20.53
CA MET A 1 49.60 41.74 21.20
C MET A 1 48.32 41.03 21.58
N ASP A 2 48.31 40.38 22.68
CA ASP A 2 48.00 40.89 24.05
C ASP A 2 46.50 41.08 24.15
N THR A 3 45.79 40.58 25.01
CA THR A 3 45.93 39.98 26.38
C THR A 3 44.51 39.65 26.87
N THR A 4 44.35 38.53 27.47
CA THR A 4 43.96 38.24 28.89
C THR A 4 42.49 38.42 29.22
N GLU A 5 41.81 37.35 29.67
CA GLU A 5 41.81 36.78 31.04
C GLU A 5 40.69 37.36 31.92
N ASN A 6 39.84 36.57 32.45
CA ASN A 6 39.52 36.19 33.84
C ASN A 6 38.11 35.60 33.91
N ALA A 7 37.82 34.46 34.34
CA ALA A 7 37.89 33.68 35.61
C ALA A 7 37.26 34.40 36.83
N ASP A 8 36.32 33.73 37.44
CA ASP A 8 36.04 33.43 38.87
C ASP A 8 34.60 33.01 39.06
N GLU A 9 34.22 31.78 39.39
CA GLU A 9 34.34 31.06 40.70
C GLU A 9 33.50 31.69 41.84
N TYR A 10 32.52 30.88 42.35
CA TYR A 10 32.16 30.62 43.75
C TYR A 10 30.97 29.66 43.76
N ALA A 11 31.11 28.52 44.17
CA ALA A 11 31.04 27.65 45.33
C ALA A 11 29.86 27.93 46.31
N ASP A 12 29.11 26.89 46.55
CA ASP A 12 28.95 26.09 47.79
C ASP A 12 27.71 26.36 48.68
N GLU A 13 27.18 25.29 49.15
CA GLU A 13 26.57 24.91 50.44
C GLU A 13 25.13 24.36 50.40
N SER A 14 25.08 23.06 50.60
CA SER A 14 24.01 22.40 51.36
C SER A 14 24.27 22.55 52.86
N PRO A 15 23.29 22.41 53.77
CA PRO A 15 23.00 21.10 54.35
C PRO A 15 21.54 20.85 54.84
N ASP A 16 21.15 19.64 54.77
CA ASP A 16 20.80 18.63 55.81
C ASP A 16 19.67 18.92 56.83
N SER A 17 18.91 17.86 57.10
CA SER A 17 18.41 17.38 58.37
C SER A 17 16.90 17.20 58.59
N THR A 18 16.56 15.92 58.57
CA THR A 18 15.82 15.16 59.62
C THR A 18 14.33 15.40 59.88
N ALA A 19 13.60 14.36 59.68
CA ALA A 19 13.02 13.35 60.60
C ALA A 19 11.56 13.53 61.06
N ALA A 20 10.85 12.49 60.85
CA ALA A 20 9.99 11.69 61.75
C ALA A 20 8.51 12.01 61.89
N ALA A 21 7.77 11.00 61.57
CA ALA A 21 6.83 10.18 62.35
C ALA A 21 5.31 10.49 62.30
N ALA A 22 4.64 9.43 61.86
CA ALA A 22 3.47 8.76 62.48
C ALA A 22 2.07 9.40 62.40
N GLY A 23 1.14 8.62 61.84
CA GLY A 23 -0.28 8.71 62.17
C GLY A 23 -1.23 8.30 61.04
N ALA A 24 -1.64 7.02 60.96
CA ALA A 24 -2.91 6.60 60.37
C ALA A 24 -3.95 6.56 61.52
N PRO A 25 -5.28 6.32 61.28
CA PRO A 25 -6.03 5.88 60.09
C PRO A 25 -7.39 6.62 59.90
N GLY A 26 -8.13 6.23 58.84
CA GLY A 26 -9.59 6.40 58.77
C GLY A 26 -10.11 6.79 57.38
N ASP A 27 -10.58 5.88 56.72
CA ASP A 27 -11.91 5.42 56.32
C ASP A 27 -12.63 6.15 55.17
N ALA A 28 -13.08 5.31 54.23
CA ALA A 28 -14.27 5.34 53.39
C ALA A 28 -14.42 6.37 52.24
N GLY A 29 -14.48 5.82 51.05
CA GLY A 29 -15.63 6.13 50.24
C GLY A 29 -15.38 6.62 48.84
N SER A 30 -15.85 5.79 47.92
CA SER A 30 -16.38 6.07 46.59
C SER A 30 -15.41 6.10 45.40
N SER A 31 -15.59 5.02 44.69
CA SER A 31 -15.39 4.72 43.29
C SER A 31 -15.63 5.89 42.32
N GLU A 32 -14.63 6.17 41.50
CA GLU A 32 -14.81 6.67 40.15
C GLU A 32 -13.83 5.96 39.22
N SER A 33 -14.40 5.07 38.41
CA SER A 33 -13.73 4.35 37.35
C SER A 33 -13.42 5.29 36.20
N ALA A 34 -12.23 5.86 36.15
CA ALA A 34 -11.69 6.46 34.95
C ALA A 34 -11.11 5.34 34.08
N GLY A 35 -11.83 5.00 33.03
CA GLY A 35 -11.39 4.05 32.00
C GLY A 35 -10.11 4.56 31.34
N GLN A 36 -9.01 3.90 31.64
CA GLN A 36 -7.79 3.98 30.86
C GLN A 36 -8.02 3.25 29.54
N ALA A 37 -8.19 4.02 28.46
CA ALA A 37 -8.03 3.50 27.10
C ALA A 37 -6.55 3.17 26.91
N GLU A 38 -6.22 1.91 27.17
CA GLU A 38 -4.92 1.31 26.89
C GLU A 38 -4.75 1.32 25.35
N ALA A 39 -3.92 2.22 24.86
CA ALA A 39 -3.47 2.22 23.47
C ALA A 39 -2.83 0.85 23.21
N ALA A 40 -3.46 0.07 22.34
CA ALA A 40 -2.91 -1.19 21.87
C ALA A 40 -1.61 -0.87 21.11
N ALA A 41 -0.50 -0.90 21.82
CA ALA A 41 0.83 -0.89 21.25
C ALA A 41 0.93 -2.13 20.33
N ALA A 42 1.17 -1.90 19.06
CA ALA A 42 1.44 -2.95 18.10
C ALA A 42 2.57 -3.84 18.64
N ARG A 43 2.25 -5.10 18.82
CA ARG A 43 3.22 -6.11 19.25
C ARG A 43 4.31 -6.15 18.20
N PRO A 44 5.60 -6.02 18.55
CA PRO A 44 6.67 -6.21 17.57
C PRO A 44 6.53 -7.61 16.95
N PRO A 45 6.83 -7.77 15.66
CA PRO A 45 6.77 -9.07 15.01
C PRO A 45 7.59 -10.06 15.81
N ALA A 46 7.00 -11.21 16.12
CA ALA A 46 7.68 -12.27 16.85
C ALA A 46 8.91 -12.69 16.03
N VAL A 47 10.11 -12.55 16.61
CA VAL A 47 11.33 -13.06 16.03
C VAL A 47 11.14 -14.56 15.81
N ARG A 48 10.92 -14.97 14.57
CA ARG A 48 10.78 -16.39 14.21
C ARG A 48 12.14 -17.04 14.36
N ALA A 49 12.21 -18.13 15.12
CA ALA A 49 13.43 -18.95 15.18
C ALA A 49 13.63 -19.59 13.79
N HIS A 50 14.57 -19.06 13.02
CA HIS A 50 14.95 -19.67 11.75
C HIS A 50 15.68 -21.01 12.02
N ALA A 51 15.29 -22.06 11.29
CA ALA A 51 15.98 -23.33 11.31
C ALA A 51 17.46 -23.12 10.88
N ALA A 52 18.38 -23.94 11.37
CA ALA A 52 19.79 -23.88 11.02
C ALA A 52 20.03 -24.30 9.56
N GLY A 53 19.83 -23.37 8.62
CA GLY A 53 19.99 -23.52 7.18
C GLY A 53 20.07 -22.15 6.50
N PRO A 54 20.35 -22.09 5.18
CA PRO A 54 20.31 -20.83 4.45
C PRO A 54 18.91 -20.22 4.58
N ARG A 55 18.85 -18.92 4.85
CA ARG A 55 17.57 -18.19 4.91
C ARG A 55 17.01 -18.09 3.50
N THR A 56 15.70 -18.19 3.40
CA THR A 56 14.98 -18.07 2.12
C THR A 56 13.80 -17.13 2.26
N ALA A 57 13.42 -16.50 1.17
CA ALA A 57 12.29 -15.57 1.13
C ALA A 57 11.34 -15.87 -0.04
N ALA A 58 10.12 -15.35 0.06
CA ALA A 58 9.15 -15.30 -1.01
C ALA A 58 8.85 -13.85 -1.33
N PHE A 59 9.19 -13.41 -2.54
CA PHE A 59 8.99 -12.08 -3.06
C PHE A 59 7.68 -11.99 -3.83
N PHE A 60 6.81 -11.08 -3.43
CA PHE A 60 5.50 -10.92 -4.06
C PHE A 60 5.37 -9.51 -4.65
N ASP A 61 5.02 -9.41 -5.92
CA ASP A 61 4.39 -8.20 -6.40
C ASP A 61 3.02 -8.01 -5.75
N LEU A 62 2.54 -6.77 -5.65
CA LEU A 62 1.31 -6.45 -4.93
C LEU A 62 0.10 -6.37 -5.86
N ASP A 63 0.15 -5.45 -6.84
CA ASP A 63 -0.99 -5.06 -7.65
C ASP A 63 -1.33 -6.16 -8.67
N LYS A 64 -2.54 -6.73 -8.63
CA LYS A 64 -3.03 -7.88 -9.42
C LYS A 64 -2.33 -9.22 -9.14
N THR A 65 -1.38 -9.24 -8.21
CA THR A 65 -0.71 -10.46 -7.73
C THR A 65 -1.25 -10.88 -6.37
N ILE A 66 -1.17 -10.02 -5.34
CA ILE A 66 -1.79 -10.27 -4.02
C ILE A 66 -3.20 -9.69 -3.98
N ILE A 67 -3.40 -8.49 -4.53
CA ILE A 67 -4.69 -7.80 -4.58
C ILE A 67 -5.22 -7.75 -6.01
N ALA A 68 -6.54 -7.93 -6.18
CA ALA A 68 -7.20 -8.03 -7.49
C ALA A 68 -7.18 -6.74 -8.33
N LYS A 69 -6.78 -5.62 -7.75
CA LYS A 69 -6.79 -4.29 -8.38
C LYS A 69 -5.50 -3.55 -8.08
N SER A 70 -5.28 -2.44 -8.79
CA SER A 70 -4.21 -1.53 -8.45
C SER A 70 -4.49 -0.82 -7.12
N SER A 71 -3.53 -0.84 -6.20
CA SER A 71 -3.56 -0.13 -4.93
C SER A 71 -3.75 1.37 -5.12
N ALA A 72 -3.06 1.98 -6.08
CA ALA A 72 -3.22 3.38 -6.44
C ALA A 72 -4.67 3.73 -6.86
N LEU A 73 -5.34 2.84 -7.59
CA LEU A 73 -6.76 3.02 -7.95
C LEU A 73 -7.68 2.83 -6.76
N ALA A 74 -7.40 1.89 -5.86
CA ALA A 74 -8.20 1.66 -4.66
C ALA A 74 -8.26 2.91 -3.78
N PHE A 75 -7.13 3.58 -3.56
CA PHE A 75 -7.05 4.80 -2.74
C PHE A 75 -7.42 6.10 -3.47
N SER A 76 -7.67 6.07 -4.78
CA SER A 76 -7.98 7.28 -5.57
C SER A 76 -9.20 8.07 -5.04
N ARG A 77 -10.27 7.37 -4.62
CA ARG A 77 -11.47 8.00 -4.06
C ARG A 77 -11.24 8.62 -2.67
N PRO A 78 -10.62 7.95 -1.69
CA PRO A 78 -10.22 8.56 -0.43
C PRO A 78 -9.33 9.79 -0.61
N PHE A 79 -8.33 9.75 -1.47
CA PHE A 79 -7.46 10.90 -1.75
C PHE A 79 -8.22 12.07 -2.38
N TYR A 80 -9.22 11.79 -3.21
CA TYR A 80 -10.12 12.82 -3.73
C TYR A 80 -10.99 13.42 -2.61
N GLN A 81 -11.57 12.60 -1.74
CA GLN A 81 -12.42 13.03 -0.62
C GLN A 81 -11.61 13.80 0.43
N GLY A 82 -10.36 13.42 0.67
CA GLY A 82 -9.42 14.12 1.54
C GLY A 82 -8.83 15.40 0.92
N GLY A 83 -9.23 15.75 -0.32
CA GLY A 83 -8.83 17.00 -0.98
C GLY A 83 -7.42 16.98 -1.60
N LEU A 84 -6.71 15.84 -1.57
CA LEU A 84 -5.39 15.68 -2.18
C LEU A 84 -5.48 15.68 -3.71
N ILE A 85 -6.52 15.08 -4.28
CA ILE A 85 -6.77 15.03 -5.72
C ILE A 85 -7.89 16.01 -6.08
N ASN A 86 -7.65 16.95 -6.98
CA ASN A 86 -8.67 17.86 -7.48
C ASN A 86 -9.36 17.32 -8.76
N ARG A 87 -10.55 17.86 -9.11
CA ARG A 87 -11.32 17.43 -10.28
C ARG A 87 -10.55 17.52 -11.60
N ARG A 88 -9.65 18.50 -11.74
CA ARG A 88 -8.84 18.68 -12.95
C ARG A 88 -7.77 17.58 -13.06
N ALA A 89 -7.18 17.16 -11.93
CA ALA A 89 -6.24 16.05 -11.87
C ALA A 89 -6.92 14.73 -12.25
N VAL A 90 -8.15 14.46 -11.75
CA VAL A 90 -8.93 13.26 -12.12
C VAL A 90 -9.19 13.21 -13.62
N LEU A 91 -9.65 14.30 -14.23
CA LEU A 91 -9.92 14.36 -15.67
C LEU A 91 -8.64 14.15 -16.50
N ARG A 92 -7.53 14.71 -16.06
CA ARG A 92 -6.24 14.60 -16.73
C ARG A 92 -5.67 13.18 -16.62
N SER A 93 -5.82 12.53 -15.46
CA SER A 93 -5.42 11.13 -15.25
C SER A 93 -6.28 10.16 -16.10
N ALA A 94 -7.58 10.38 -16.17
CA ALA A 94 -8.48 9.59 -17.02
C ALA A 94 -8.13 9.73 -18.51
N TYR A 95 -7.79 10.94 -18.97
CA TYR A 95 -7.33 11.17 -20.32
C TYR A 95 -5.98 10.47 -20.60
N ALA A 96 -5.02 10.57 -19.69
CA ALA A 96 -3.73 9.90 -19.82
C ALA A 96 -3.87 8.38 -19.87
N GLN A 97 -4.75 7.79 -19.02
CA GLN A 97 -5.08 6.37 -19.06
C GLN A 97 -5.74 5.96 -20.39
N PHE A 98 -6.63 6.79 -20.93
CA PHE A 98 -7.25 6.54 -22.25
C PHE A 98 -6.22 6.53 -23.38
N VAL A 99 -5.31 7.50 -23.40
CA VAL A 99 -4.22 7.57 -24.39
C VAL A 99 -3.31 6.33 -24.29
N PHE A 100 -2.99 5.88 -23.08
CA PHE A 100 -2.20 4.67 -22.82
C PHE A 100 -2.90 3.39 -23.33
N LEU A 101 -4.21 3.26 -23.13
CA LEU A 101 -4.99 2.12 -23.61
C LEU A 101 -5.06 2.05 -25.16
N VAL A 102 -5.05 3.21 -25.82
CA VAL A 102 -5.16 3.29 -27.29
C VAL A 102 -3.81 3.25 -28.00
N GLY A 103 -2.76 3.80 -27.35
CA GLY A 103 -1.43 4.00 -27.98
C GLY A 103 -0.44 2.84 -27.80
N GLY A 104 -0.73 1.87 -26.93
CA GLY A 104 0.23 0.82 -26.57
C GLY A 104 1.31 1.31 -25.59
N ALA A 105 1.94 0.38 -24.86
CA ALA A 105 2.97 0.69 -23.88
C ALA A 105 4.36 0.75 -24.53
N ASP A 106 4.80 1.93 -24.96
CA ASP A 106 6.20 2.18 -25.28
C ASP A 106 6.94 2.67 -24.03
N HIS A 107 8.24 2.33 -23.90
CA HIS A 107 9.07 2.66 -22.73
C HIS A 107 9.03 4.18 -22.41
N ASP A 108 9.13 5.03 -23.44
CA ASP A 108 9.05 6.49 -23.31
C ASP A 108 7.70 7.00 -22.78
N GLN A 109 6.63 6.29 -23.07
CA GLN A 109 5.29 6.63 -22.59
C GLN A 109 5.12 6.25 -21.10
N MET A 110 5.72 5.13 -20.69
CA MET A 110 5.75 4.71 -19.29
C MET A 110 6.52 5.70 -18.44
N GLU A 111 7.67 6.17 -18.90
CA GLU A 111 8.48 7.18 -18.20
C GLU A 111 7.72 8.50 -18.03
N LYS A 112 7.11 9.01 -19.09
CA LYS A 112 6.27 10.21 -19.01
C LYS A 112 5.06 10.04 -18.09
N MET A 113 4.46 8.85 -18.05
CA MET A 113 3.37 8.56 -17.13
C MET A 113 3.87 8.57 -15.68
N ARG A 114 5.02 7.98 -15.41
CA ARG A 114 5.69 8.00 -14.11
C ARG A 114 5.93 9.43 -13.62
N GLU A 115 6.57 10.26 -14.45
CA GLU A 115 6.83 11.67 -14.13
C GLU A 115 5.53 12.44 -13.87
N TYR A 116 4.51 12.18 -14.67
CA TYR A 116 3.22 12.81 -14.51
C TYR A 116 2.54 12.41 -13.17
N LEU A 117 2.52 11.13 -12.84
CA LEU A 117 1.93 10.63 -11.59
C LEU A 117 2.69 11.16 -10.38
N SER A 118 4.02 11.19 -10.44
CA SER A 118 4.86 11.77 -9.40
C SER A 118 4.58 13.27 -9.23
N ALA A 119 4.49 14.02 -10.32
CA ALA A 119 4.17 15.45 -10.26
C ALA A 119 2.77 15.75 -9.68
N LEU A 120 1.81 14.80 -9.76
CA LEU A 120 0.48 14.97 -9.15
C LEU A 120 0.53 15.01 -7.63
N THR A 121 1.51 14.35 -7.02
CA THR A 121 1.66 14.29 -5.56
C THR A 121 2.34 15.53 -4.98
N ARG A 122 2.87 16.40 -5.83
CA ARG A 122 3.59 17.60 -5.40
C ARG A 122 2.74 18.45 -4.45
N GLY A 123 3.32 18.73 -3.28
CA GLY A 123 2.68 19.52 -2.22
C GLY A 123 1.68 18.78 -1.37
N TRP A 124 1.45 17.45 -1.59
CA TRP A 124 0.64 16.68 -0.67
C TRP A 124 1.38 16.52 0.65
N ASN A 125 0.67 16.71 1.74
CA ASN A 125 1.21 16.45 3.06
C ASN A 125 1.29 14.93 3.31
N VAL A 126 2.48 14.44 3.66
CA VAL A 126 2.75 12.99 3.85
C VAL A 126 1.92 12.42 4.99
N GLN A 127 1.79 13.18 6.09
CA GLN A 127 1.03 12.73 7.24
C GLN A 127 -0.46 12.58 6.90
N GLN A 128 -1.03 13.51 6.12
CA GLN A 128 -2.40 13.39 5.64
C GLN A 128 -2.60 12.17 4.74
N VAL A 129 -1.63 11.83 3.88
CA VAL A 129 -1.66 10.60 3.07
C VAL A 129 -1.70 9.38 3.96
N ARG A 130 -0.82 9.30 4.97
CA ARG A 130 -0.76 8.18 5.92
C ARG A 130 -2.05 8.03 6.72
N GLU A 131 -2.64 9.12 7.17
CA GLU A 131 -3.92 9.12 7.89
C GLU A 131 -5.05 8.58 7.02
N ILE A 132 -5.20 9.07 5.77
CA ILE A 132 -6.22 8.60 4.84
C ILE A 132 -6.04 7.10 4.55
N VAL A 133 -4.80 6.65 4.33
CA VAL A 133 -4.52 5.22 4.10
C VAL A 133 -4.89 4.40 5.32
N ALA A 134 -4.45 4.79 6.52
CA ALA A 134 -4.75 4.07 7.76
C ALA A 134 -6.27 3.96 8.03
N GLU A 135 -7.02 5.04 7.83
CA GLU A 135 -8.48 5.08 8.04
C GLU A 135 -9.26 4.20 7.05
N THR A 136 -8.75 4.04 5.82
CA THR A 136 -9.49 3.39 4.74
C THR A 136 -8.95 2.01 4.36
N LEU A 137 -7.79 1.60 4.90
CA LEU A 137 -7.06 0.38 4.55
C LEU A 137 -7.95 -0.86 4.51
N HIS A 138 -8.54 -1.23 5.64
CA HIS A 138 -9.35 -2.45 5.76
C HIS A 138 -10.58 -2.43 4.84
N ASN A 139 -11.23 -1.27 4.71
CA ASN A 139 -12.43 -1.17 3.87
C ASN A 139 -12.14 -1.32 2.38
N LEU A 140 -10.92 -0.96 1.94
CA LEU A 140 -10.53 -0.95 0.54
C LEU A 140 -9.73 -2.18 0.14
N ILE A 141 -8.85 -2.65 1.00
CA ILE A 141 -7.88 -3.70 0.67
C ILE A 141 -8.40 -5.08 1.02
N ASP A 142 -8.96 -5.30 2.22
CA ASP A 142 -9.47 -6.62 2.60
C ASP A 142 -10.40 -7.25 1.53
N PRO A 143 -11.38 -6.52 0.93
CA PRO A 143 -12.28 -7.12 -0.05
C PRO A 143 -11.64 -7.49 -1.39
N ILE A 144 -10.41 -7.06 -1.64
CA ILE A 144 -9.72 -7.27 -2.91
C ILE A 144 -8.47 -8.14 -2.80
N ILE A 145 -8.11 -8.61 -1.60
CA ILE A 145 -7.05 -9.60 -1.42
C ILE A 145 -7.51 -10.93 -2.03
N TYR A 146 -6.66 -11.60 -2.79
CA TYR A 146 -6.91 -12.96 -3.24
C TYR A 146 -6.70 -13.94 -2.08
N ASP A 147 -7.67 -14.83 -1.84
CA ASP A 147 -7.60 -15.88 -0.82
C ASP A 147 -6.42 -16.84 -1.06
N GLU A 148 -6.16 -17.11 -2.33
CA GLU A 148 -5.02 -17.91 -2.76
C GLU A 148 -3.69 -17.25 -2.41
N ALA A 149 -3.58 -15.90 -2.57
CA ALA A 149 -2.37 -15.18 -2.20
C ALA A 149 -2.16 -15.18 -0.69
N ALA A 150 -3.21 -14.91 0.10
CA ALA A 150 -3.14 -14.96 1.56
C ALA A 150 -2.71 -16.35 2.04
N SER A 151 -3.32 -17.42 1.49
CA SER A 151 -2.95 -18.80 1.81
C SER A 151 -1.52 -19.14 1.43
N LEU A 152 -1.01 -18.60 0.31
CA LEU A 152 0.35 -18.82 -0.14
C LEU A 152 1.36 -18.11 0.77
N ILE A 153 1.06 -16.89 1.22
CA ILE A 153 1.83 -16.15 2.23
C ILE A 153 1.92 -16.96 3.52
N GLU A 154 0.79 -17.49 4.02
CA GLU A 154 0.77 -18.35 5.21
C GLU A 154 1.62 -19.61 5.04
N GLN A 155 1.57 -20.26 3.86
CA GLN A 155 2.40 -21.42 3.56
C GLN A 155 3.90 -21.10 3.58
N HIS A 156 4.31 -19.94 3.04
CA HIS A 156 5.70 -19.51 3.12
C HIS A 156 6.14 -19.27 4.56
N HIS A 157 5.33 -18.58 5.33
CA HIS A 157 5.58 -18.40 6.76
C HIS A 157 5.66 -19.72 7.53
N ALA A 158 4.74 -20.65 7.27
CA ALA A 158 4.75 -21.98 7.91
C ALA A 158 6.00 -22.79 7.55
N ALA A 159 6.57 -22.55 6.37
CA ALA A 159 7.84 -23.16 5.94
C ALA A 159 9.08 -22.40 6.45
N GLY A 160 8.94 -21.37 7.28
CA GLY A 160 10.03 -20.59 7.84
C GLY A 160 10.69 -19.63 6.86
N ARG A 161 10.02 -19.29 5.75
CA ARG A 161 10.48 -18.30 4.77
C ARG A 161 9.95 -16.92 5.11
N ASP A 162 10.79 -15.92 4.93
CA ASP A 162 10.37 -14.53 5.04
C ASP A 162 9.50 -14.15 3.83
N VAL A 163 8.51 -13.30 4.05
CA VAL A 163 7.64 -12.77 3.00
C VAL A 163 7.99 -11.31 2.74
N VAL A 164 8.30 -11.00 1.48
CA VAL A 164 8.72 -9.68 1.03
C VAL A 164 7.74 -9.17 -0.02
N ILE A 165 7.12 -8.02 0.22
CA ILE A 165 6.29 -7.37 -0.79
C ILE A 165 7.14 -6.39 -1.58
N VAL A 166 7.10 -6.50 -2.92
CA VAL A 166 7.90 -5.70 -3.86
C VAL A 166 6.98 -4.99 -4.84
N SER A 167 6.68 -3.70 -4.63
CA SER A 167 5.67 -2.98 -5.42
C SER A 167 6.16 -1.65 -5.99
N SER A 168 5.73 -1.34 -7.20
CA SER A 168 5.95 -0.02 -7.81
C SER A 168 5.07 1.10 -7.23
N SER A 169 4.10 0.77 -6.41
CA SER A 169 3.27 1.74 -5.68
C SER A 169 4.05 2.42 -4.54
N GLY A 170 3.54 3.56 -4.07
CA GLY A 170 4.21 4.37 -3.04
C GLY A 170 4.27 3.69 -1.67
N SER A 171 5.36 3.89 -0.95
CA SER A 171 5.64 3.29 0.37
C SER A 171 4.52 3.54 1.38
N GLU A 172 3.93 4.74 1.39
CA GLU A 172 2.84 5.09 2.32
C GLU A 172 1.55 4.27 2.12
N VAL A 173 1.41 3.63 0.97
CA VAL A 173 0.31 2.70 0.65
C VAL A 173 0.74 1.27 0.86
N VAL A 174 1.95 0.91 0.40
CA VAL A 174 2.41 -0.49 0.39
C VAL A 174 2.80 -0.98 1.78
N GLU A 175 3.46 -0.15 2.60
CA GLU A 175 3.87 -0.54 3.96
C GLU A 175 2.69 -0.93 4.86
N PRO A 176 1.58 -0.15 4.94
CA PRO A 176 0.41 -0.57 5.71
C PRO A 176 -0.25 -1.85 5.17
N ILE A 177 -0.26 -2.06 3.84
CA ILE A 177 -0.76 -3.30 3.23
C ILE A 177 0.17 -4.46 3.59
N GLY A 178 1.49 -4.26 3.55
CA GLY A 178 2.47 -5.26 3.96
C GLY A 178 2.29 -5.68 5.42
N ALA A 179 2.11 -4.72 6.31
CA ALA A 179 1.83 -4.98 7.72
C ALA A 179 0.52 -5.76 7.93
N LEU A 180 -0.54 -5.42 7.17
CA LEU A 180 -1.82 -6.15 7.19
C LEU A 180 -1.66 -7.62 6.76
N LEU A 181 -0.81 -7.88 5.77
CA LEU A 181 -0.54 -9.22 5.24
C LEU A 181 0.51 -9.99 6.05
N GLY A 182 1.13 -9.35 7.05
CA GLY A 182 2.18 -9.95 7.87
C GLY A 182 3.52 -10.09 7.13
N ALA A 183 3.79 -9.25 6.13
CA ALA A 183 5.07 -9.24 5.43
C ALA A 183 6.23 -8.89 6.37
N ASP A 184 7.35 -9.57 6.22
CA ASP A 184 8.56 -9.35 7.01
C ASP A 184 9.34 -8.13 6.48
N HIS A 185 9.29 -7.90 5.15
CA HIS A 185 9.90 -6.74 4.49
C HIS A 185 8.99 -6.16 3.41
N VAL A 186 9.17 -4.86 3.12
CA VAL A 186 8.49 -4.15 2.04
C VAL A 186 9.51 -3.36 1.21
N ILE A 187 9.50 -3.57 -0.10
CA ILE A 187 10.23 -2.79 -1.09
C ILE A 187 9.20 -2.04 -1.93
N ALA A 188 9.18 -0.71 -1.83
CA ALA A 188 8.19 0.13 -2.48
C ALA A 188 8.83 1.40 -3.06
N THR A 189 8.13 2.06 -3.97
CA THR A 189 8.56 3.34 -4.52
C THR A 189 8.55 4.41 -3.43
N ARG A 190 9.64 5.15 -3.30
CA ARG A 190 9.77 6.29 -2.38
C ARG A 190 9.76 7.60 -3.14
N LEU A 191 8.91 8.50 -2.70
CA LEU A 191 8.86 9.88 -3.19
C LEU A 191 9.73 10.76 -2.30
N LYS A 192 10.39 11.76 -2.90
CA LYS A 192 11.18 12.72 -2.17
C LYS A 192 10.28 13.62 -1.32
N ILE A 193 10.65 13.79 -0.04
CA ILE A 193 9.91 14.57 0.94
C ILE A 193 10.78 15.74 1.40
N GLU A 194 10.23 16.94 1.38
CA GLU A 194 10.81 18.15 1.96
C GLU A 194 9.73 18.85 2.78
N ASP A 195 10.06 19.32 3.97
CA ASP A 195 9.15 20.02 4.90
C ASP A 195 7.80 19.29 5.13
N GLY A 196 7.83 17.94 5.17
CA GLY A 196 6.65 17.12 5.39
C GLY A 196 5.71 16.99 4.20
N CYS A 197 6.10 17.47 3.02
CA CYS A 197 5.34 17.37 1.78
C CYS A 197 6.15 16.69 0.68
N TYR A 198 5.46 16.03 -0.26
CA TYR A 198 6.11 15.49 -1.45
C TYR A 198 6.55 16.62 -2.39
N THR A 199 7.78 16.51 -2.89
CA THR A 199 8.33 17.44 -3.90
C THR A 199 7.78 17.18 -5.30
N GLY A 200 7.17 16.01 -5.53
CA GLY A 200 6.78 15.51 -6.83
C GLY A 200 7.95 14.88 -7.61
N GLU A 201 9.02 14.53 -6.93
CA GLU A 201 10.17 13.78 -7.45
C GLU A 201 10.20 12.38 -6.85
N ILE A 202 10.74 11.41 -7.59
CA ILE A 202 10.94 10.05 -7.12
C ILE A 202 12.37 9.92 -6.58
N GLU A 203 12.49 9.53 -5.32
CA GLU A 203 13.78 9.23 -4.70
C GLU A 203 14.25 7.82 -5.10
N TYR A 204 13.35 6.84 -5.03
CA TYR A 204 13.60 5.46 -5.42
C TYR A 204 12.38 4.89 -6.14
N TYR A 205 12.58 4.31 -7.32
CA TYR A 205 11.51 3.72 -8.12
C TYR A 205 11.64 2.19 -8.15
N ALA A 206 10.75 1.49 -7.41
CA ALA A 206 10.69 0.03 -7.35
C ALA A 206 10.00 -0.54 -8.59
N TYR A 207 10.66 -0.49 -9.76
CA TYR A 207 10.12 -0.92 -11.04
C TYR A 207 11.16 -1.68 -11.86
N ALA A 208 10.74 -2.72 -12.57
CA ALA A 208 11.56 -3.52 -13.49
C ALA A 208 12.90 -3.95 -12.85
N GLU A 209 14.04 -3.59 -13.44
CA GLU A 209 15.39 -3.93 -12.96
C GLU A 209 15.65 -3.46 -11.52
N ASN A 210 15.06 -2.35 -11.09
CA ASN A 210 15.26 -1.86 -9.73
C ASN A 210 14.61 -2.78 -8.69
N LYS A 211 13.51 -3.49 -9.02
CA LYS A 211 12.97 -4.52 -8.13
C LYS A 211 13.97 -5.66 -7.96
N ALA A 212 14.56 -6.13 -9.06
CA ALA A 212 15.58 -7.19 -9.02
C ALA A 212 16.84 -6.76 -8.28
N ALA A 213 17.30 -5.53 -8.46
CA ALA A 213 18.44 -4.98 -7.72
C ALA A 213 18.16 -4.93 -6.22
N ALA A 214 16.97 -4.44 -5.83
CA ALA A 214 16.58 -4.34 -4.43
C ALA A 214 16.46 -5.68 -3.71
N ILE A 215 15.94 -6.73 -4.39
CA ILE A 215 15.89 -8.06 -3.76
C ILE A 215 17.29 -8.70 -3.64
N ARG A 216 18.21 -8.41 -4.55
CA ARG A 216 19.61 -8.85 -4.41
C ARG A 216 20.28 -8.17 -3.22
N GLU A 217 20.11 -6.86 -3.05
CA GLU A 217 20.61 -6.09 -1.90
C GLU A 217 20.01 -6.61 -0.58
N LEU A 218 18.69 -6.86 -0.56
CA LEU A 218 18.04 -7.43 0.60
C LEU A 218 18.56 -8.85 0.90
N ALA A 219 18.79 -9.67 -0.14
CA ALA A 219 19.32 -11.01 0.02
C ALA A 219 20.74 -11.01 0.61
N GLU A 220 21.59 -10.09 0.20
CA GLU A 220 22.92 -9.90 0.80
C GLU A 220 22.82 -9.49 2.27
N THR A 221 21.89 -8.58 2.61
CA THR A 221 21.70 -8.06 3.96
C THR A 221 21.15 -9.11 4.91
N GLU A 222 20.12 -9.85 4.48
CA GLU A 222 19.39 -10.82 5.28
C GLU A 222 19.97 -12.25 5.18
N GLY A 223 20.90 -12.48 4.25
CA GLY A 223 21.52 -13.78 4.03
C GLY A 223 20.60 -14.77 3.31
N TYR A 224 19.77 -14.28 2.36
CA TYR A 224 18.94 -15.17 1.55
C TYR A 224 19.75 -15.82 0.42
N GLU A 225 19.54 -17.14 0.24
CA GLU A 225 20.00 -17.84 -0.95
C GLU A 225 18.95 -17.70 -2.06
N LEU A 226 19.18 -16.80 -3.01
CA LEU A 226 18.20 -16.47 -4.06
C LEU A 226 17.84 -17.69 -4.95
N ALA A 227 18.74 -18.64 -5.11
CA ALA A 227 18.47 -19.88 -5.85
C ALA A 227 17.38 -20.73 -5.18
N ASP A 228 17.18 -20.57 -3.87
CA ASP A 228 16.16 -21.27 -3.09
C ASP A 228 14.94 -20.37 -2.76
N CYS A 229 14.96 -19.10 -3.22
CA CYS A 229 13.88 -18.15 -3.02
C CYS A 229 12.79 -18.25 -4.08
N TYR A 230 11.63 -17.69 -3.77
CA TYR A 230 10.42 -17.69 -4.58
C TYR A 230 10.09 -16.27 -5.03
N ALA A 231 9.50 -16.12 -6.23
CA ALA A 231 8.94 -14.83 -6.67
C ALA A 231 7.63 -15.01 -7.43
N TYR A 232 6.72 -14.05 -7.25
CA TYR A 232 5.36 -14.06 -7.77
C TYR A 232 5.02 -12.71 -8.40
N SER A 233 4.59 -12.69 -9.67
CA SER A 233 4.13 -11.46 -10.34
C SER A 233 3.15 -11.74 -11.47
N ASP A 234 2.33 -10.74 -11.83
CA ASP A 234 1.38 -10.76 -12.94
C ASP A 234 1.95 -10.12 -14.22
N SER A 235 3.04 -9.38 -14.12
CA SER A 235 3.51 -8.47 -15.16
C SER A 235 4.85 -8.87 -15.79
N SER A 236 4.92 -8.73 -17.11
CA SER A 236 6.19 -8.91 -17.85
C SER A 236 7.27 -7.88 -17.49
N THR A 237 6.90 -6.75 -16.87
CA THR A 237 7.87 -5.78 -16.36
C THR A 237 8.68 -6.31 -15.18
N ASP A 238 8.19 -7.36 -14.52
CA ASP A 238 8.85 -8.03 -13.40
C ASP A 238 9.66 -9.27 -13.82
N LEU A 239 9.90 -9.46 -15.13
CA LEU A 239 10.80 -10.51 -15.61
C LEU A 239 12.16 -10.50 -14.90
N PRO A 240 12.84 -9.34 -14.68
CA PRO A 240 14.10 -9.31 -13.96
C PRO A 240 13.99 -9.81 -12.50
N LEU A 241 12.87 -9.51 -11.82
CA LEU A 241 12.57 -10.01 -10.48
C LEU A 241 12.40 -11.52 -10.47
N LEU A 242 11.60 -12.07 -11.42
CA LEU A 242 11.33 -13.50 -11.54
C LEU A 242 12.59 -14.28 -11.93
N GLU A 243 13.45 -13.73 -12.78
CA GLU A 243 14.73 -14.33 -13.19
C GLU A 243 15.80 -14.34 -12.09
N ALA A 244 15.65 -13.49 -11.08
CA ALA A 244 16.62 -13.37 -9.99
C ALA A 244 16.52 -14.51 -8.96
N VAL A 245 15.45 -15.31 -8.97
CA VAL A 245 15.20 -16.36 -7.98
C VAL A 245 15.13 -17.74 -8.60
N GLY A 246 15.30 -18.78 -7.76
CA GLY A 246 15.25 -20.17 -8.25
C GLY A 246 13.83 -20.71 -8.47
N HIS A 247 12.81 -20.11 -7.84
CA HIS A 247 11.41 -20.57 -7.92
C HIS A 247 10.44 -19.46 -8.36
N PRO A 248 10.54 -18.98 -9.62
CA PRO A 248 9.60 -18.00 -10.16
C PRO A 248 8.23 -18.61 -10.45
N SER A 249 7.18 -17.84 -10.29
CA SER A 249 5.81 -18.21 -10.66
C SER A 249 5.05 -17.00 -11.21
N ALA A 250 4.33 -17.19 -12.31
CA ALA A 250 3.50 -16.16 -12.90
C ALA A 250 2.07 -16.26 -12.35
N VAL A 251 1.55 -15.18 -11.74
CA VAL A 251 0.19 -15.12 -11.17
C VAL A 251 -0.70 -14.30 -12.08
N ASN A 252 -1.81 -14.85 -12.57
CA ASN A 252 -2.73 -14.15 -13.49
C ASN A 252 -2.01 -13.36 -14.60
N PRO A 253 -0.96 -13.94 -15.25
CA PRO A 253 0.01 -13.18 -16.03
C PRO A 253 -0.61 -12.44 -17.21
N ASP A 254 -0.04 -11.28 -17.52
CA ASP A 254 -0.27 -10.58 -18.77
C ASP A 254 0.14 -11.46 -19.98
N ARG A 255 -0.22 -11.02 -21.19
CA ARG A 255 0.04 -11.81 -22.39
C ARG A 255 1.54 -12.07 -22.62
N ALA A 256 2.39 -11.09 -22.31
CA ALA A 256 3.82 -11.21 -22.53
C ALA A 256 4.45 -12.13 -21.49
N LEU A 257 4.15 -11.93 -20.20
CA LEU A 257 4.63 -12.82 -19.14
C LEU A 257 4.14 -14.26 -19.31
N ARG A 258 2.89 -14.47 -19.75
CA ARG A 258 2.36 -15.81 -20.05
C ARG A 258 3.17 -16.54 -21.11
N LYS A 259 3.61 -15.82 -22.15
CA LYS A 259 4.47 -16.37 -23.20
C LYS A 259 5.86 -16.74 -22.65
N GLU A 260 6.45 -15.85 -21.84
CA GLU A 260 7.76 -16.10 -21.22
C GLU A 260 7.71 -17.25 -20.21
N ALA A 261 6.67 -17.32 -19.39
CA ALA A 261 6.46 -18.41 -18.44
C ALA A 261 6.35 -19.77 -19.16
N ALA A 262 5.60 -19.83 -20.27
CA ALA A 262 5.47 -21.04 -21.08
C ALA A 262 6.80 -21.42 -21.76
N ALA A 263 7.61 -20.45 -22.20
CA ALA A 263 8.91 -20.72 -22.83
C ALA A 263 9.98 -21.23 -21.85
N ARG A 264 9.81 -20.95 -20.56
CA ARG A 264 10.75 -21.27 -19.47
C ARG A 264 10.21 -22.34 -18.52
N ASP A 265 9.07 -22.94 -18.82
CA ASP A 265 8.38 -23.91 -17.96
C ASP A 265 8.10 -23.40 -16.54
N TRP A 266 7.86 -22.08 -16.39
CA TRP A 266 7.49 -21.51 -15.11
C TRP A 266 6.03 -21.80 -14.76
N PRO A 267 5.74 -22.10 -13.48
CA PRO A 267 4.36 -22.27 -13.02
C PRO A 267 3.50 -21.05 -13.30
N VAL A 268 2.28 -21.30 -13.78
CA VAL A 268 1.23 -20.28 -13.93
C VAL A 268 0.13 -20.54 -12.92
N LEU A 269 -0.03 -19.63 -11.98
CA LEU A 269 -1.05 -19.67 -10.95
C LEU A 269 -2.24 -18.81 -11.37
N VAL A 270 -3.45 -19.28 -11.09
CA VAL A 270 -4.68 -18.53 -11.33
C VAL A 270 -5.34 -18.24 -9.99
N PHE A 271 -5.40 -16.97 -9.63
CA PHE A 271 -6.09 -16.47 -8.45
C PHE A 271 -7.38 -15.79 -8.89
N ASP A 272 -8.51 -16.26 -8.42
CA ASP A 272 -9.83 -15.77 -8.83
C ASP A 272 -10.79 -15.55 -7.65
N ARG A 273 -10.39 -15.92 -6.43
CA ARG A 273 -11.21 -15.80 -5.23
C ARG A 273 -10.73 -14.62 -4.37
N PRO A 274 -11.32 -13.42 -4.50
CA PRO A 274 -11.09 -12.39 -3.51
C PRO A 274 -11.60 -12.90 -2.16
N VAL A 275 -10.89 -12.58 -1.06
CA VAL A 275 -11.30 -12.96 0.30
C VAL A 275 -12.75 -12.55 0.49
N GLU A 276 -13.65 -13.51 0.55
CA GLU A 276 -15.00 -13.27 1.04
C GLU A 276 -14.85 -12.96 2.53
N LEU A 277 -14.79 -11.67 2.86
CA LEU A 277 -15.04 -11.27 4.22
C LEU A 277 -16.34 -11.93 4.63
N ARG A 278 -16.28 -12.96 5.48
CA ARG A 278 -17.44 -13.45 6.23
C ARG A 278 -17.95 -12.29 7.07
N ARG A 279 -18.57 -11.34 6.41
CA ARG A 279 -19.31 -10.27 7.04
C ARG A 279 -20.41 -10.91 7.85
N ARG A 280 -20.29 -10.83 9.15
CA ARG A 280 -21.45 -10.66 10.01
C ARG A 280 -22.02 -9.27 9.68
N LEU A 281 -22.68 -9.15 8.53
CA LEU A 281 -23.58 -8.02 8.28
C LEU A 281 -24.81 -8.23 9.17
N PRO A 282 -25.24 -7.22 9.95
CA PRO A 282 -26.63 -7.17 10.36
C PRO A 282 -27.48 -7.19 9.08
N GLU A 283 -28.49 -8.04 9.05
CA GLU A 283 -29.44 -8.12 7.93
C GLU A 283 -30.05 -6.74 7.71
N PHE A 284 -29.54 -6.04 6.70
CA PHE A 284 -30.24 -4.87 6.17
C PHE A 284 -31.43 -5.40 5.35
N SER A 285 -32.63 -5.26 5.92
CA SER A 285 -33.87 -5.45 5.19
C SER A 285 -33.83 -4.65 3.88
N ALA A 286 -34.03 -5.33 2.77
CA ALA A 286 -34.08 -4.72 1.45
C ALA A 286 -35.03 -3.52 1.46
N PRO A 287 -34.64 -2.36 0.90
CA PRO A 287 -35.58 -1.23 0.80
C PRO A 287 -36.78 -1.65 -0.05
N SER A 288 -37.96 -1.33 0.47
CA SER A 288 -39.25 -1.57 -0.17
C SER A 288 -39.25 -1.13 -1.64
N GLY A 289 -39.88 -1.92 -2.52
CA GLY A 289 -39.83 -1.82 -3.99
C GLY A 289 -40.16 -0.47 -4.66
N SER A 290 -40.50 0.57 -3.90
CA SER A 290 -40.73 1.94 -4.39
C SER A 290 -39.44 2.72 -4.75
N VAL A 291 -38.26 2.32 -4.22
CA VAL A 291 -36.98 3.00 -4.53
C VAL A 291 -36.36 2.46 -5.82
N LEU A 292 -36.60 1.20 -6.16
CA LEU A 292 -36.12 0.57 -7.41
C LEU A 292 -36.80 1.15 -8.66
N THR A 293 -38.09 1.54 -8.55
CA THR A 293 -38.83 2.19 -9.65
C THR A 293 -38.35 3.60 -9.95
N ALA A 294 -37.93 4.37 -8.94
CA ALA A 294 -37.43 5.74 -9.14
C ALA A 294 -36.06 5.78 -9.86
N VAL A 295 -35.19 4.80 -9.63
CA VAL A 295 -33.89 4.71 -10.30
C VAL A 295 -34.04 4.26 -11.76
N ALA A 296 -34.96 3.33 -12.06
CA ALA A 296 -35.22 2.84 -13.41
C ALA A 296 -35.86 3.94 -14.31
N VAL A 297 -36.73 4.76 -13.77
CA VAL A 297 -37.33 5.90 -14.51
C VAL A 297 -36.32 7.01 -14.76
N GLY A 298 -35.45 7.31 -13.79
CA GLY A 298 -34.40 8.32 -13.94
C GLY A 298 -33.38 8.00 -15.03
N THR A 299 -32.96 6.73 -15.15
CA THR A 299 -32.04 6.28 -16.21
C THR A 299 -32.68 6.27 -17.60
N ALA A 300 -33.95 5.92 -17.71
CA ALA A 300 -34.69 5.92 -18.99
C ALA A 300 -34.86 7.35 -19.53
N VAL A 301 -35.13 8.34 -18.67
CA VAL A 301 -35.25 9.75 -19.07
C VAL A 301 -33.94 10.36 -19.53
N LEU A 302 -32.81 10.02 -18.87
CA LEU A 302 -31.48 10.49 -19.26
C LEU A 302 -31.02 9.89 -20.60
N THR A 303 -31.27 8.60 -20.85
CA THR A 303 -30.94 7.97 -22.13
C THR A 303 -31.79 8.49 -23.28
N ALA A 304 -33.09 8.69 -23.09
CA ALA A 304 -33.97 9.28 -24.08
C ALA A 304 -33.60 10.75 -24.40
N GLY A 305 -33.20 11.52 -23.40
CA GLY A 305 -32.74 12.91 -23.60
C GLY A 305 -31.44 13.01 -24.40
N VAL A 306 -30.48 12.12 -24.15
CA VAL A 306 -29.21 12.06 -24.90
C VAL A 306 -29.46 11.62 -26.34
N ILE A 307 -30.28 10.61 -26.59
CA ILE A 307 -30.63 10.15 -27.95
C ILE A 307 -31.36 11.25 -28.72
N TRP A 308 -32.31 11.95 -28.11
CA TRP A 308 -33.02 13.05 -28.73
C TRP A 308 -32.09 14.23 -29.08
N TYR A 309 -31.17 14.58 -28.15
CA TYR A 309 -30.18 15.63 -28.38
C TYR A 309 -29.25 15.31 -29.55
N LEU A 310 -28.74 14.06 -29.61
CA LEU A 310 -27.87 13.60 -30.71
C LEU A 310 -28.60 13.52 -32.03
N ALA A 311 -29.89 13.10 -32.05
CA ALA A 311 -30.72 13.07 -33.25
C ALA A 311 -31.03 14.50 -33.78
N ARG A 312 -31.23 15.47 -32.91
CA ARG A 312 -31.46 16.86 -33.26
C ARG A 312 -30.23 17.54 -33.87
N ARG A 313 -29.02 17.17 -33.47
CA ARG A 313 -27.76 17.68 -34.01
C ARG A 313 -27.45 17.13 -35.42
N ARG A 314 -28.09 16.02 -35.86
CA ARG A 314 -27.87 15.38 -37.18
C ARG A 314 -28.83 15.84 -38.26
N ARG A 315 -29.72 16.81 -38.01
CA ARG A 315 -30.54 17.37 -39.06
C ARG A 315 -29.73 18.40 -39.85
N PRO A 316 -29.42 18.15 -41.11
CA PRO A 316 -28.78 19.15 -41.97
C PRO A 316 -29.78 20.29 -42.16
N THR A 317 -29.32 21.52 -42.00
CA THR A 317 -30.04 22.73 -42.44
C THR A 317 -30.13 22.67 -43.95
N ALA A 318 -31.35 22.53 -44.45
CA ALA A 318 -31.69 22.74 -45.85
C ALA A 318 -31.69 24.24 -46.18
#